data_6474d50f2d6c503275209d1e07d1ff23
#
_entry.id   6474d50f2d6c503275209d1e07d1ff23
#
_cell.length_a   1.000
_cell.length_b   1.000
_cell.length_c   1.000
_cell.angle_alpha   90.00
_cell.angle_beta   90.00
_cell.angle_gamma   90.00
#
_symmetry.space_group_name_H-M   'P 1'
#
loop_
_entity.id
_entity.type
_entity.pdbx_description
1 polymer ?
#
loop_
_entity_poly.entity_id
_entity_poly.type
_entity_poly.pdbx_seq_one_letter_code
_entity_poly.pdbx_strand_id
1 'polypeptide(L)'
;MPPLADHDERRATVAEVAADLIEQRGLDAVTFREIADAAGTSTAIVSHYFIDKKDLLRFTYGAAASRARRRLDAQVEAESEVDEKTLVGAVEALLPLDKGSRRDWRVWFAFWGLAVADPDLAAEQRAHVRGARDELAGLIGRLVTLGHLPEDLEVEDSARDLLVVVMGLAAQAVFDPKDWPPPRQRAFIARHIARLSRG
;
A
#
# COMPACT_ATOMS: atom_id res chain seq x y z
N MET A 1 23.46 -21.81 -14.97
CA MET A 1 22.86 -20.62 -14.34
C MET A 1 21.35 -20.83 -14.34
N PRO A 2 20.65 -20.73 -13.20
CA PRO A 2 19.19 -20.70 -13.21
C PRO A 2 18.70 -19.50 -14.04
N PRO A 3 17.54 -19.58 -14.70
CA PRO A 3 16.97 -18.49 -15.45
C PRO A 3 16.74 -17.25 -14.54
N LEU A 4 16.90 -16.04 -15.07
CA LEU A 4 16.66 -14.77 -14.36
C LEU A 4 15.30 -14.74 -13.64
N ALA A 5 14.27 -15.36 -14.22
CA ALA A 5 12.95 -15.49 -13.62
C ALA A 5 12.95 -16.26 -12.28
N ASP A 6 13.76 -17.32 -12.14
CA ASP A 6 13.91 -18.11 -10.90
C ASP A 6 14.61 -17.29 -9.79
N HIS A 7 15.50 -16.37 -10.15
CA HIS A 7 16.18 -15.49 -9.20
C HIS A 7 15.23 -14.45 -8.60
N ASP A 8 14.42 -13.80 -9.43
CA ASP A 8 13.47 -12.77 -9.00
C ASP A 8 12.33 -13.38 -8.18
N GLU A 9 11.86 -14.57 -8.55
CA GLU A 9 10.84 -15.31 -7.80
C GLU A 9 11.34 -15.71 -6.41
N ARG A 10 12.56 -16.18 -6.29
CA ARG A 10 13.18 -16.51 -5.00
C ARG A 10 13.41 -15.28 -4.13
N ARG A 11 13.86 -14.18 -4.73
CA ARG A 11 14.00 -12.90 -4.04
C ARG A 11 12.66 -12.43 -3.49
N ALA A 12 11.59 -12.52 -4.28
CA ALA A 12 10.24 -12.19 -3.87
C ALA A 12 9.75 -13.11 -2.73
N THR A 13 10.01 -14.43 -2.81
CA THR A 13 9.65 -15.37 -1.74
C THR A 13 10.32 -15.02 -0.41
N VAL A 14 11.61 -14.70 -0.42
CA VAL A 14 12.33 -14.28 0.79
C VAL A 14 11.75 -12.98 1.35
N ALA A 15 11.37 -12.02 0.48
CA ALA A 15 10.74 -10.77 0.90
C ALA A 15 9.35 -10.97 1.50
N GLU A 16 8.54 -11.93 0.99
CA GLU A 16 7.24 -12.27 1.57
C GLU A 16 7.38 -12.83 2.99
N VAL A 17 8.34 -13.74 3.20
CA VAL A 17 8.66 -14.26 4.54
C VAL A 17 9.13 -13.14 5.47
N ALA A 18 9.96 -12.23 4.96
CA ALA A 18 10.41 -11.06 5.73
C ALA A 18 9.23 -10.14 6.10
N ALA A 19 8.27 -9.91 5.19
CA ALA A 19 7.08 -9.13 5.47
C ALA A 19 6.24 -9.74 6.60
N ASP A 20 6.08 -11.07 6.61
CA ASP A 20 5.35 -11.78 7.66
C ASP A 20 6.05 -11.65 9.03
N LEU A 21 7.37 -11.74 9.06
CA LEU A 21 8.15 -11.56 10.30
C LEU A 21 8.13 -10.10 10.79
N ILE A 22 8.23 -9.13 9.87
CA ILE A 22 8.11 -7.71 10.19
C ILE A 22 6.71 -7.39 10.75
N GLU A 23 5.66 -7.97 10.17
CA GLU A 23 4.30 -7.83 10.69
C GLU A 23 4.18 -8.31 12.13
N GLN A 24 4.80 -9.45 12.46
CA GLN A 24 4.66 -10.09 13.75
C GLN A 24 5.51 -9.46 14.85
N ARG A 25 6.71 -8.98 14.54
CA ARG A 25 7.74 -8.62 15.53
C ARG A 25 8.33 -7.23 15.34
N GLY A 26 8.00 -6.54 14.26
CA GLY A 26 8.67 -5.30 13.84
C GLY A 26 10.02 -5.54 13.17
N LEU A 27 10.54 -4.53 12.48
CA LEU A 27 11.76 -4.63 11.67
C LEU A 27 13.01 -4.92 12.52
N ASP A 28 13.14 -4.28 13.69
CA ASP A 28 14.35 -4.37 14.52
C ASP A 28 14.57 -5.78 15.06
N ALA A 29 13.48 -6.48 15.36
CA ALA A 29 13.51 -7.84 15.89
C ALA A 29 13.77 -8.93 14.83
N VAL A 30 13.75 -8.60 13.53
CA VAL A 30 13.93 -9.56 12.43
C VAL A 30 15.39 -9.60 11.98
N THR A 31 15.96 -10.81 11.89
CA THR A 31 17.33 -11.05 11.42
C THR A 31 17.33 -11.86 10.12
N PHE A 32 18.41 -11.75 9.32
CA PHE A 32 18.60 -12.57 8.13
C PHE A 32 18.60 -14.06 8.41
N ARG A 33 19.05 -14.46 9.60
CA ARG A 33 19.01 -15.87 10.04
C ARG A 33 17.58 -16.35 10.23
N GLU A 34 16.74 -15.59 10.92
CA GLU A 34 15.33 -15.94 11.13
C GLU A 34 14.54 -15.96 9.81
N ILE A 35 14.85 -15.04 8.88
CA ILE A 35 14.28 -15.05 7.55
C ILE A 35 14.70 -16.32 6.80
N ALA A 36 15.98 -16.69 6.85
CA ALA A 36 16.48 -17.89 6.21
C ALA A 36 15.82 -19.15 6.79
N ASP A 37 15.74 -19.26 8.09
CA ASP A 37 15.10 -20.38 8.79
C ASP A 37 13.61 -20.49 8.40
N ALA A 38 12.88 -19.37 8.38
CA ALA A 38 11.47 -19.34 8.03
C ALA A 38 11.21 -19.57 6.51
N ALA A 39 12.14 -19.17 5.66
CA ALA A 39 12.06 -19.40 4.20
C ALA A 39 12.59 -20.79 3.78
N GLY A 40 13.06 -21.62 4.70
CA GLY A 40 13.65 -22.92 4.38
C GLY A 40 14.93 -22.83 3.54
N THR A 41 15.74 -21.79 3.77
CA THR A 41 16.96 -21.51 3.00
C THR A 41 18.15 -21.21 3.90
N SER A 42 19.31 -20.83 3.35
CA SER A 42 20.47 -20.44 4.15
C SER A 42 20.59 -18.92 4.27
N THR A 43 21.22 -18.46 5.35
CA THR A 43 21.57 -17.04 5.53
C THR A 43 22.41 -16.50 4.37
N ALA A 44 23.27 -17.35 3.78
CA ALA A 44 24.06 -16.97 2.60
C ALA A 44 23.18 -16.63 1.40
N ILE A 45 22.08 -17.35 1.19
CA ILE A 45 21.10 -17.05 0.13
C ILE A 45 20.39 -15.73 0.42
N VAL A 46 19.96 -15.48 1.64
CA VAL A 46 19.32 -14.19 2.01
C VAL A 46 20.30 -13.03 1.79
N SER A 47 21.56 -13.17 2.25
CA SER A 47 22.61 -12.15 2.04
C SER A 47 23.05 -12.00 0.57
N HIS A 48 22.79 -12.99 -0.29
CA HIS A 48 22.98 -12.86 -1.73
C HIS A 48 21.92 -11.97 -2.37
N TYR A 49 20.68 -12.02 -1.87
CA TYR A 49 19.57 -11.22 -2.38
C TYR A 49 19.49 -9.82 -1.80
N PHE A 50 19.91 -9.64 -0.55
CA PHE A 50 19.78 -8.38 0.18
C PHE A 50 21.08 -8.03 0.88
N ILE A 51 21.59 -6.83 0.60
CA ILE A 51 22.85 -6.32 1.15
C ILE A 51 22.72 -6.12 2.66
N ASP A 52 21.59 -5.56 3.10
CA ASP A 52 21.27 -5.27 4.48
C ASP A 52 19.75 -5.24 4.72
N LYS A 53 19.35 -4.98 5.97
CA LYS A 53 17.94 -4.86 6.34
C LYS A 53 17.23 -3.69 5.65
N LYS A 54 17.94 -2.63 5.32
CA LYS A 54 17.38 -1.47 4.63
C LYS A 54 17.02 -1.85 3.18
N ASP A 55 17.91 -2.55 2.48
CA ASP A 55 17.66 -3.05 1.12
C ASP A 55 16.49 -4.05 1.10
N LEU A 56 16.44 -4.98 2.07
CA LEU A 56 15.32 -5.88 2.25
C LEU A 56 14.00 -5.12 2.45
N LEU A 57 13.99 -4.13 3.35
CA LEU A 57 12.78 -3.36 3.64
C LEU A 57 12.33 -2.54 2.42
N ARG A 58 13.25 -1.93 1.68
CA ARG A 58 12.94 -1.23 0.42
C ARG A 58 12.26 -2.15 -0.59
N PHE A 59 12.79 -3.35 -0.77
CA PHE A 59 12.22 -4.33 -1.69
C PHE A 59 10.82 -4.78 -1.21
N THR A 60 10.68 -5.10 0.08
CA THR A 60 9.41 -5.52 0.69
C THR A 60 8.35 -4.41 0.62
N TYR A 61 8.76 -3.16 0.85
CA TYR A 61 7.93 -1.97 0.70
C TYR A 61 7.43 -1.81 -0.75
N GLY A 62 8.31 -1.90 -1.74
CA GLY A 62 7.96 -1.83 -3.16
C GLY A 62 7.00 -2.95 -3.58
N ALA A 63 7.20 -4.17 -3.07
CA ALA A 63 6.29 -5.29 -3.30
C ALA A 63 4.90 -5.04 -2.71
N ALA A 64 4.82 -4.49 -1.48
CA ALA A 64 3.56 -4.10 -0.85
C ALA A 64 2.83 -2.99 -1.64
N ALA A 65 3.56 -1.97 -2.10
CA ALA A 65 3.02 -0.91 -2.95
C ALA A 65 2.47 -1.46 -4.28
N SER A 66 3.21 -2.38 -4.92
CA SER A 66 2.77 -3.05 -6.15
C SER A 66 1.50 -3.90 -5.94
N ARG A 67 1.36 -4.55 -4.79
CA ARG A 67 0.12 -5.28 -4.45
C ARG A 67 -1.07 -4.34 -4.27
N ALA A 68 -0.88 -3.22 -3.58
CA ALA A 68 -1.93 -2.21 -3.40
C ALA A 68 -2.39 -1.64 -4.75
N ARG A 69 -1.43 -1.32 -5.62
CA ARG A 69 -1.73 -0.85 -6.97
C ARG A 69 -2.55 -1.88 -7.76
N ARG A 70 -2.12 -3.14 -7.81
CA ARG A 70 -2.90 -4.19 -8.49
C ARG A 70 -4.32 -4.36 -7.94
N ARG A 71 -4.52 -4.19 -6.61
CA ARG A 71 -5.87 -4.21 -6.03
C ARG A 71 -6.72 -3.04 -6.51
N LEU A 72 -6.12 -1.85 -6.59
CA LEU A 72 -6.79 -0.65 -7.11
C LEU A 72 -7.15 -0.84 -8.60
N ASP A 73 -6.19 -1.23 -9.43
CA ASP A 73 -6.40 -1.47 -10.86
C ASP A 73 -7.53 -2.49 -11.08
N ALA A 74 -7.52 -3.60 -10.34
CA ALA A 74 -8.54 -4.63 -10.42
C ALA A 74 -9.96 -4.13 -10.06
N GLN A 75 -10.07 -3.17 -9.12
CA GLN A 75 -11.37 -2.55 -8.80
C GLN A 75 -11.87 -1.65 -9.93
N VAL A 76 -10.96 -0.90 -10.56
CA VAL A 76 -11.31 -0.02 -11.68
C VAL A 76 -11.65 -0.82 -12.94
N GLU A 77 -10.93 -1.91 -13.22
CA GLU A 77 -11.16 -2.77 -14.38
C GLU A 77 -12.41 -3.65 -14.25
N ALA A 78 -12.83 -3.98 -13.03
CA ALA A 78 -14.00 -4.84 -12.79
C ALA A 78 -15.33 -4.13 -13.11
N GLU A 79 -15.34 -2.80 -13.13
CA GLU A 79 -16.55 -2.01 -13.36
C GLU A 79 -16.74 -1.73 -14.87
N SER A 80 -17.91 -2.04 -15.39
CA SER A 80 -18.29 -1.77 -16.79
C SER A 80 -18.52 -0.28 -17.04
N GLU A 81 -18.92 0.46 -16.02
CA GLU A 81 -19.11 1.91 -16.03
C GLU A 81 -18.38 2.52 -14.84
N VAL A 82 -17.69 3.63 -15.07
CA VAL A 82 -16.96 4.35 -14.02
C VAL A 82 -17.92 5.33 -13.34
N ASP A 83 -18.27 5.04 -12.08
CA ASP A 83 -19.16 5.85 -11.26
C ASP A 83 -18.54 6.13 -9.87
N GLU A 84 -19.32 6.75 -8.95
CA GLU A 84 -18.88 7.02 -7.58
C GLU A 84 -18.51 5.73 -6.81
N LYS A 85 -19.14 4.58 -7.11
CA LYS A 85 -18.84 3.30 -6.48
C LYS A 85 -17.46 2.79 -6.90
N THR A 86 -17.06 3.05 -8.14
CA THR A 86 -15.70 2.76 -8.63
C THR A 86 -14.67 3.50 -7.80
N LEU A 87 -14.88 4.79 -7.49
CA LEU A 87 -14.00 5.55 -6.62
C LEU A 87 -13.97 4.99 -5.18
N VAL A 88 -15.14 4.63 -4.63
CA VAL A 88 -15.21 3.99 -3.30
C VAL A 88 -14.42 2.69 -3.29
N GLY A 89 -14.60 1.81 -4.28
CA GLY A 89 -13.88 0.54 -4.40
C GLY A 89 -12.36 0.73 -4.56
N ALA A 90 -11.94 1.70 -5.38
CA ALA A 90 -10.53 2.05 -5.56
C ALA A 90 -9.88 2.51 -4.24
N VAL A 91 -10.56 3.37 -3.48
CA VAL A 91 -10.07 3.84 -2.17
C VAL A 91 -10.10 2.72 -1.13
N GLU A 92 -11.13 1.86 -1.12
CA GLU A 92 -11.18 0.68 -0.25
C GLU A 92 -10.02 -0.29 -0.51
N ALA A 93 -9.58 -0.46 -1.76
CA ALA A 93 -8.44 -1.30 -2.13
C ALA A 93 -7.12 -0.86 -1.47
N LEU A 94 -7.03 0.40 -1.03
CA LEU A 94 -5.87 0.95 -0.31
C LEU A 94 -5.95 0.73 1.20
N LEU A 95 -7.10 0.32 1.77
CA LEU A 95 -7.31 0.19 3.21
C LEU A 95 -6.87 -1.17 3.77
N PRO A 96 -6.56 -1.27 5.08
CA PRO A 96 -6.21 -2.53 5.75
C PRO A 96 -7.45 -3.38 6.08
N LEU A 97 -8.23 -3.78 5.06
CA LEU A 97 -9.51 -4.48 5.22
C LEU A 97 -9.37 -5.98 5.48
N ASP A 98 -8.26 -6.58 5.10
CA ASP A 98 -7.96 -8.00 5.26
C ASP A 98 -6.56 -8.22 5.86
N LYS A 99 -6.17 -9.48 6.06
CA LYS A 99 -4.88 -9.84 6.63
C LYS A 99 -3.72 -9.36 5.75
N GLY A 100 -3.83 -9.50 4.43
CA GLY A 100 -2.77 -9.15 3.48
C GLY A 100 -2.55 -7.64 3.41
N SER A 101 -3.62 -6.86 3.22
CA SER A 101 -3.53 -5.38 3.19
C SER A 101 -3.08 -4.81 4.54
N ARG A 102 -3.45 -5.43 5.67
CA ARG A 102 -2.98 -5.03 7.01
C ARG A 102 -1.48 -5.29 7.19
N ARG A 103 -0.98 -6.44 6.68
CA ARG A 103 0.46 -6.74 6.62
C ARG A 103 1.20 -5.69 5.78
N ASP A 104 0.69 -5.34 4.60
CA ASP A 104 1.28 -4.31 3.75
C ASP A 104 1.43 -2.97 4.50
N TRP A 105 0.39 -2.55 5.22
CA TRP A 105 0.43 -1.33 6.03
C TRP A 105 1.46 -1.37 7.15
N ARG A 106 1.68 -2.51 7.80
CA ARG A 106 2.74 -2.65 8.83
C ARG A 106 4.13 -2.55 8.24
N VAL A 107 4.35 -3.11 7.04
CA VAL A 107 5.59 -2.93 6.28
C VAL A 107 5.79 -1.45 5.93
N TRP A 108 4.74 -0.75 5.50
CA TRP A 108 4.81 0.69 5.20
C TRP A 108 5.17 1.52 6.44
N PHE A 109 4.58 1.26 7.58
CA PHE A 109 4.94 1.97 8.81
C PHE A 109 6.39 1.72 9.23
N ALA A 110 6.89 0.49 9.08
CA ALA A 110 8.30 0.19 9.33
C ALA A 110 9.23 0.96 8.38
N PHE A 111 8.86 1.05 7.09
CA PHE A 111 9.59 1.84 6.10
C PHE A 111 9.54 3.34 6.41
N TRP A 112 8.37 3.88 6.76
CA TRP A 112 8.21 5.31 7.08
C TRP A 112 9.02 5.70 8.31
N GLY A 113 9.12 4.81 9.31
CA GLY A 113 9.96 5.04 10.47
C GLY A 113 11.43 5.31 10.10
N LEU A 114 11.98 4.58 9.14
CA LEU A 114 13.32 4.83 8.60
C LEU A 114 13.36 6.05 7.67
N ALA A 115 12.37 6.21 6.81
CA ALA A 115 12.31 7.26 5.80
C ALA A 115 12.27 8.68 6.42
N VAL A 116 11.79 8.84 7.64
CA VAL A 116 11.80 10.12 8.37
C VAL A 116 13.23 10.67 8.55
N ALA A 117 14.21 9.77 8.75
CA ALA A 117 15.60 10.14 9.01
C ALA A 117 16.54 9.90 7.81
N ASP A 118 16.05 9.28 6.73
CA ASP A 118 16.86 8.90 5.56
C ASP A 118 16.35 9.60 4.30
N PRO A 119 17.13 10.54 3.71
CA PRO A 119 16.69 11.31 2.55
C PRO A 119 16.36 10.49 1.30
N ASP A 120 17.07 9.36 1.09
CA ASP A 120 16.85 8.48 -0.07
C ASP A 120 15.53 7.72 0.08
N LEU A 121 15.27 7.14 1.25
CA LEU A 121 14.00 6.49 1.55
C LEU A 121 12.84 7.49 1.54
N ALA A 122 13.06 8.71 2.02
CA ALA A 122 12.07 9.79 1.94
C ALA A 122 11.77 10.17 0.47
N ALA A 123 12.76 10.14 -0.42
CA ALA A 123 12.55 10.40 -1.85
C ALA A 123 11.70 9.28 -2.49
N GLU A 124 11.94 8.02 -2.13
CA GLU A 124 11.14 6.88 -2.57
C GLU A 124 9.70 6.98 -2.07
N GLN A 125 9.52 7.30 -0.78
CA GLN A 125 8.18 7.52 -0.21
C GLN A 125 7.43 8.62 -0.97
N ARG A 126 8.08 9.75 -1.23
CA ARG A 126 7.46 10.84 -2.02
C ARG A 126 7.06 10.40 -3.43
N ALA A 127 7.86 9.55 -4.08
CA ALA A 127 7.54 9.02 -5.41
C ALA A 127 6.31 8.11 -5.37
N HIS A 128 6.21 7.21 -4.37
CA HIS A 128 5.06 6.32 -4.21
C HIS A 128 3.78 7.10 -3.89
N VAL A 129 3.85 8.09 -3.00
CA VAL A 129 2.67 8.93 -2.67
C VAL A 129 2.21 9.73 -3.88
N ARG A 130 3.15 10.30 -4.66
CA ARG A 130 2.79 10.99 -5.91
C ARG A 130 2.09 10.05 -6.89
N GLY A 131 2.64 8.85 -7.13
CA GLY A 131 2.02 7.88 -8.02
C GLY A 131 0.60 7.51 -7.60
N ALA A 132 0.37 7.22 -6.32
CA ALA A 132 -0.97 6.91 -5.81
C ALA A 132 -1.93 8.10 -5.92
N ARG A 133 -1.45 9.33 -5.68
CA ARG A 133 -2.25 10.54 -5.86
C ARG A 133 -2.62 10.73 -7.33
N ASP A 134 -1.67 10.60 -8.25
CA ASP A 134 -1.89 10.80 -9.67
C ASP A 134 -2.91 9.79 -10.23
N GLU A 135 -2.91 8.55 -9.74
CA GLU A 135 -3.92 7.52 -10.06
C GLU A 135 -5.32 7.92 -9.55
N LEU A 136 -5.43 8.37 -8.30
CA LEU A 136 -6.70 8.85 -7.75
C LEU A 136 -7.19 10.11 -8.47
N ALA A 137 -6.31 11.06 -8.77
CA ALA A 137 -6.63 12.26 -9.53
C ALA A 137 -7.15 11.91 -10.93
N GLY A 138 -6.52 10.95 -11.61
CA GLY A 138 -7.00 10.44 -12.90
C GLY A 138 -8.40 9.85 -12.83
N LEU A 139 -8.72 9.08 -11.78
CA LEU A 139 -10.06 8.51 -11.58
C LEU A 139 -11.08 9.59 -11.25
N ILE A 140 -10.77 10.53 -10.35
CA ILE A 140 -11.65 11.66 -10.00
C ILE A 140 -11.91 12.53 -11.22
N GLY A 141 -10.88 12.88 -12.01
CA GLY A 141 -11.03 13.67 -13.25
C GLY A 141 -11.92 13.00 -14.29
N ARG A 142 -11.86 11.66 -14.42
CA ARG A 142 -12.81 10.90 -15.25
C ARG A 142 -14.24 11.03 -14.75
N LEU A 143 -14.45 10.95 -13.42
CA LEU A 143 -15.80 11.09 -12.82
C LEU A 143 -16.37 12.50 -13.02
N VAL A 144 -15.54 13.55 -12.94
CA VAL A 144 -15.93 14.91 -13.28
C VAL A 144 -16.33 15.00 -14.76
N THR A 145 -15.51 14.46 -15.66
CA THR A 145 -15.79 14.47 -17.12
C THR A 145 -17.08 13.73 -17.47
N LEU A 146 -17.43 12.66 -16.74
CA LEU A 146 -18.64 11.89 -16.92
C LEU A 146 -19.88 12.50 -16.22
N GLY A 147 -19.72 13.59 -15.47
CA GLY A 147 -20.80 14.27 -14.74
C GLY A 147 -21.21 13.55 -13.45
N HIS A 148 -20.41 12.63 -12.94
CA HIS A 148 -20.65 11.95 -11.64
C HIS A 148 -20.12 12.76 -10.45
N LEU A 149 -19.23 13.73 -10.68
CA LEU A 149 -18.73 14.69 -9.70
C LEU A 149 -18.88 16.13 -10.25
N PRO A 150 -18.93 17.15 -9.38
CA PRO A 150 -19.07 18.55 -9.77
C PRO A 150 -17.96 19.01 -10.74
N GLU A 151 -18.31 19.84 -11.74
CA GLU A 151 -17.35 20.37 -12.72
C GLU A 151 -16.29 21.29 -12.09
N ASP A 152 -16.65 21.94 -10.99
CA ASP A 152 -15.78 22.87 -10.25
C ASP A 152 -14.95 22.19 -9.16
N LEU A 153 -14.98 20.84 -9.10
CA LEU A 153 -14.18 20.08 -8.13
C LEU A 153 -12.69 20.23 -8.39
N GLU A 154 -11.94 20.65 -7.39
CA GLU A 154 -10.47 20.70 -7.43
C GLU A 154 -9.88 19.27 -7.35
N VAL A 155 -9.70 18.64 -8.52
CA VAL A 155 -9.34 17.22 -8.68
C VAL A 155 -8.06 16.86 -7.92
N GLU A 156 -7.00 17.65 -8.07
CA GLU A 156 -5.69 17.39 -7.45
C GLU A 156 -5.76 17.50 -5.93
N ASP A 157 -6.47 18.47 -5.40
CA ASP A 157 -6.63 18.67 -3.97
C ASP A 157 -7.53 17.58 -3.37
N SER A 158 -8.59 17.21 -4.06
CA SER A 158 -9.46 16.09 -3.68
C SER A 158 -8.69 14.76 -3.59
N ALA A 159 -7.83 14.49 -4.57
CA ALA A 159 -6.98 13.29 -4.54
C ALA A 159 -5.97 13.32 -3.38
N ARG A 160 -5.40 14.48 -3.09
CA ARG A 160 -4.48 14.69 -1.96
C ARG A 160 -5.18 14.46 -0.62
N ASP A 161 -6.36 15.03 -0.46
CA ASP A 161 -7.17 14.91 0.76
C ASP A 161 -7.62 13.47 0.98
N LEU A 162 -8.05 12.76 -0.06
CA LEU A 162 -8.40 11.34 0.03
C LEU A 162 -7.22 10.49 0.48
N LEU A 163 -6.00 10.73 -0.03
CA LEU A 163 -4.81 10.02 0.44
C LEU A 163 -4.50 10.29 1.91
N VAL A 164 -4.62 11.53 2.37
CA VAL A 164 -4.43 11.88 3.78
C VAL A 164 -5.46 11.14 4.65
N VAL A 165 -6.71 11.09 4.21
CA VAL A 165 -7.79 10.37 4.89
C VAL A 165 -7.49 8.86 4.93
N VAL A 166 -7.07 8.25 3.82
CA VAL A 166 -6.68 6.84 3.75
C VAL A 166 -5.55 6.53 4.71
N MET A 167 -4.48 7.33 4.70
CA MET A 167 -3.31 7.14 5.57
C MET A 167 -3.68 7.24 7.05
N GLY A 168 -4.49 8.25 7.41
CA GLY A 168 -4.95 8.44 8.78
C GLY A 168 -5.87 7.31 9.25
N LEU A 169 -6.85 6.92 8.42
CA LEU A 169 -7.76 5.82 8.70
C LEU A 169 -7.02 4.49 8.84
N ALA A 170 -6.09 4.21 7.93
CA ALA A 170 -5.32 2.99 7.96
C ALA A 170 -4.43 2.89 9.21
N ALA A 171 -3.82 4.01 9.64
CA ALA A 171 -3.07 4.04 10.89
C ALA A 171 -3.96 3.69 12.07
N GLN A 172 -5.15 4.30 12.19
CA GLN A 172 -6.10 3.97 13.25
C GLN A 172 -6.53 2.49 13.20
N ALA A 173 -6.83 1.97 12.01
CA ALA A 173 -7.29 0.59 11.83
C ALA A 173 -6.20 -0.47 12.12
N VAL A 174 -4.94 -0.15 11.91
CA VAL A 174 -3.82 -1.04 12.26
C VAL A 174 -3.55 -1.01 13.76
N PHE A 175 -3.65 0.15 14.42
CA PHE A 175 -3.40 0.29 15.85
C PHE A 175 -4.59 -0.19 16.70
N ASP A 176 -5.81 0.09 16.27
CA ASP A 176 -7.04 -0.35 16.96
C ASP A 176 -8.04 -1.02 16.00
N PRO A 177 -7.77 -2.29 15.61
CA PRO A 177 -8.64 -3.01 14.68
C PRO A 177 -10.03 -3.35 15.28
N LYS A 178 -10.19 -3.26 16.60
CA LYS A 178 -11.49 -3.48 17.26
C LYS A 178 -12.39 -2.25 17.11
N ASP A 179 -11.82 -1.05 17.26
CA ASP A 179 -12.55 0.19 17.03
C ASP A 179 -12.75 0.47 15.53
N TRP A 180 -11.82 0.05 14.69
CA TRP A 180 -11.86 0.23 13.24
C TRP A 180 -11.95 -1.08 12.46
N PRO A 181 -13.02 -1.89 12.65
CA PRO A 181 -13.23 -3.09 11.84
C PRO A 181 -13.53 -2.74 10.39
N PRO A 182 -13.33 -3.66 9.42
CA PRO A 182 -13.52 -3.39 7.99
C PRO A 182 -14.86 -2.73 7.62
N PRO A 183 -16.03 -3.12 8.19
CA PRO A 183 -17.28 -2.44 7.87
C PRO A 183 -17.30 -0.95 8.28
N ARG A 184 -16.68 -0.59 9.41
CA ARG A 184 -16.57 0.81 9.86
C ARG A 184 -15.65 1.62 8.96
N GLN A 185 -14.52 1.03 8.50
CA GLN A 185 -13.62 1.67 7.56
C GLN A 185 -14.34 1.98 6.24
N ARG A 186 -15.04 1.00 5.66
CA ARG A 186 -15.84 1.18 4.43
C ARG A 186 -16.89 2.27 4.58
N ALA A 187 -17.68 2.22 5.64
CA ALA A 187 -18.71 3.23 5.90
C ALA A 187 -18.11 4.64 6.09
N PHE A 188 -16.91 4.75 6.66
CA PHE A 188 -16.24 6.03 6.81
C PHE A 188 -15.83 6.60 5.44
N ILE A 189 -15.19 5.80 4.59
CA ILE A 189 -14.76 6.21 3.24
C ILE A 189 -15.96 6.55 2.36
N ALA A 190 -16.99 5.72 2.33
CA ALA A 190 -18.19 6.01 1.54
C ALA A 190 -18.83 7.36 1.92
N ARG A 191 -18.94 7.67 3.23
CA ARG A 191 -19.41 8.98 3.68
C ARG A 191 -18.48 10.12 3.32
N HIS A 192 -17.18 9.89 3.26
CA HIS A 192 -16.20 10.92 2.90
C HIS A 192 -16.28 11.24 1.41
N ILE A 193 -16.32 10.22 0.56
CA ILE A 193 -16.47 10.36 -0.90
C ILE A 193 -17.81 11.02 -1.27
N ALA A 194 -18.91 10.62 -0.64
CA ALA A 194 -20.22 11.23 -0.86
C ALA A 194 -20.29 12.75 -0.54
N ARG A 195 -19.29 13.31 0.11
CA ARG A 195 -19.19 14.78 0.28
C ARG A 195 -18.59 15.47 -0.93
N LEU A 196 -17.75 14.76 -1.71
CA LEU A 196 -17.20 15.31 -2.96
C LEU A 196 -18.30 15.56 -3.99
N SER A 197 -19.39 14.76 -3.95
CA SER A 197 -20.54 14.91 -4.85
C SER A 197 -21.50 16.05 -4.46
N ARG A 198 -21.30 16.68 -3.29
CA ARG A 198 -22.24 17.71 -2.76
C ARG A 198 -21.66 19.13 -2.79
N GLY A 199 -20.38 19.29 -3.16
CA GLY A 199 -19.67 20.58 -3.14
C GLY A 199 -19.25 20.95 -1.75
#